data_8d72e8116a3d42c36ae0df9307ac99d9
#
_entry.id   8d72e8116a3d42c36ae0df9307ac99d9
#
_cell.length_a   1.000
_cell.length_b   1.000
_cell.length_c   1.000
_cell.angle_alpha   90.00
_cell.angle_beta   90.00
_cell.angle_gamma   90.00
#
_symmetry.space_group_name_H-M   'P 1'
#
loop_
_entity.id
_entity.type
_entity.pdbx_description
1 polymer ?
#
loop_
_entity_poly.entity_id
_entity_poly.type
_entity_poly.pdbx_seq_one_letter_code
_entity_poly.pdbx_strand_id
1 'polypeptide(L)'
;MKKFMKFVSAAAAVSLVAAPLAVSADEKTFLLGGSGPLTGAAASYGTSVKQGAEIAIQEINDAGGAQVGEDTYKFELAFEDDEATEDKAVQAYNTLMDKGINGFLGCTTSGSCIAVAQLSQQDGILQITPSGSAEGCIEPDNAFRICFSDPEQGVAMADYAVDTLGYKKIAVLYNVADEYSTGIYDAFTAEIEAKGAEIVDAESFNTGDVDFNSQLTSIKGTDAEAIYVPAYYQDITYITKQASELGMELPFLGSDGWDGVLKTVTDPATVEGCIFTSPFCASVDDEKVVNFVKAYQDAYGETPDQFAADAYDGVYAFKAAMEEAGSIESADMIDAMTKISVSGLTGDPITFDASGAAVKDVKFVTVKDGQYTYVE
;
A
#
# COMPACT_ATOMS: atom_id res chain seq x y z
N MET A 1 -76.49 45.45 48.43
CA MET A 1 -76.13 44.24 47.73
C MET A 1 -74.69 44.41 47.19
N LYS A 2 -73.67 43.86 47.92
CA LYS A 2 -72.26 43.94 47.54
C LYS A 2 -71.83 42.60 46.93
N LYS A 3 -71.44 42.58 45.61
CA LYS A 3 -70.86 41.42 44.95
C LYS A 3 -69.37 41.29 45.30
N PHE A 4 -69.00 40.18 45.90
CA PHE A 4 -67.62 39.77 46.14
C PHE A 4 -67.05 39.18 44.86
N MET A 5 -65.97 39.78 44.38
CA MET A 5 -65.18 39.25 43.27
C MET A 5 -64.00 38.45 43.86
N LYS A 6 -63.98 37.13 43.54
CA LYS A 6 -62.88 36.27 43.91
C LYS A 6 -61.74 36.39 42.90
N PHE A 7 -60.59 36.84 43.33
CA PHE A 7 -59.36 36.71 42.54
C PHE A 7 -58.79 35.31 42.66
N VAL A 8 -58.61 34.65 41.54
CA VAL A 8 -57.89 33.39 41.45
C VAL A 8 -56.47 33.71 40.96
N SER A 9 -55.47 33.55 41.81
CA SER A 9 -54.08 33.67 41.45
C SER A 9 -53.61 32.34 40.84
N ALA A 10 -53.30 32.36 39.54
CA ALA A 10 -52.62 31.26 38.86
C ALA A 10 -51.08 31.41 39.06
N ALA A 11 -50.52 30.52 39.84
CA ALA A 11 -49.03 30.39 39.92
C ALA A 11 -48.53 29.63 38.73
N ALA A 12 -47.82 30.32 37.79
CA ALA A 12 -47.12 29.67 36.71
C ALA A 12 -45.82 29.10 37.23
N ALA A 13 -45.69 27.78 37.31
CA ALA A 13 -44.45 27.07 37.55
C ALA A 13 -43.62 27.12 36.28
N VAL A 14 -42.55 27.88 36.23
CA VAL A 14 -41.53 27.87 35.19
C VAL A 14 -40.59 26.69 35.45
N SER A 15 -40.79 25.59 34.72
CA SER A 15 -39.86 24.48 34.70
C SER A 15 -38.62 24.89 33.87
N LEU A 16 -37.50 25.20 34.50
CA LEU A 16 -36.21 25.29 33.84
C LEU A 16 -35.81 23.87 33.36
N VAL A 17 -35.96 23.63 32.07
CA VAL A 17 -35.29 22.49 31.41
C VAL A 17 -33.84 22.89 31.29
N ALA A 18 -32.98 22.34 32.17
CA ALA A 18 -31.54 22.39 31.99
C ALA A 18 -31.21 21.50 30.76
N ALA A 19 -30.99 22.11 29.62
CA ALA A 19 -30.35 21.45 28.50
C ALA A 19 -28.92 21.06 28.97
N PRO A 20 -28.49 19.81 28.77
CA PRO A 20 -27.08 19.49 29.01
C PRO A 20 -26.25 20.37 28.08
N LEU A 21 -25.38 21.18 28.67
CA LEU A 21 -24.28 21.81 27.95
C LEU A 21 -23.44 20.62 27.41
N ALA A 22 -23.53 20.34 26.12
CA ALA A 22 -22.56 19.54 25.43
C ALA A 22 -21.22 20.26 25.63
N VAL A 23 -20.39 19.75 26.52
CA VAL A 23 -18.98 20.10 26.57
C VAL A 23 -18.44 19.67 25.23
N SER A 24 -18.17 20.62 24.36
CA SER A 24 -17.37 20.38 23.16
C SER A 24 -16.02 19.91 23.71
N ALA A 25 -15.74 18.64 23.63
CA ALA A 25 -14.39 18.14 23.81
C ALA A 25 -13.53 18.90 22.77
N ASP A 26 -12.44 19.51 23.21
CA ASP A 26 -11.48 20.10 22.28
C ASP A 26 -11.05 19.00 21.31
N GLU A 27 -11.35 19.17 20.01
CA GLU A 27 -10.91 18.23 18.99
C GLU A 27 -9.37 18.22 18.99
N LYS A 28 -8.82 17.04 19.28
CA LYS A 28 -7.38 16.81 19.25
C LYS A 28 -6.98 16.33 17.86
N THR A 29 -5.72 16.56 17.50
CA THR A 29 -5.18 16.18 16.19
C THR A 29 -4.13 15.08 16.36
N PHE A 30 -4.20 14.06 15.50
CA PHE A 30 -3.14 13.09 15.25
C PHE A 30 -2.50 13.48 13.91
N LEU A 31 -1.27 13.99 13.95
CA LEU A 31 -0.52 14.34 12.74
C LEU A 31 0.19 13.09 12.21
N LEU A 32 -0.33 12.52 11.14
CA LEU A 32 0.28 11.40 10.43
C LEU A 32 1.31 11.94 9.42
N GLY A 33 2.55 11.53 9.55
CA GLY A 33 3.57 11.76 8.54
C GLY A 33 3.47 10.70 7.45
N GLY A 34 3.73 11.06 6.19
CA GLY A 34 3.82 10.11 5.10
C GLY A 34 4.95 10.46 4.15
N SER A 35 5.58 9.45 3.53
CA SER A 35 6.53 9.67 2.44
C SER A 35 6.38 8.65 1.33
N GLY A 36 6.66 9.12 0.13
CA GLY A 36 6.67 8.33 -1.09
C GLY A 36 7.04 9.21 -2.28
N PRO A 37 7.39 8.63 -3.42
CA PRO A 37 7.79 9.38 -4.59
C PRO A 37 6.58 10.13 -5.17
N LEU A 38 6.63 11.46 -5.15
CA LEU A 38 5.68 12.32 -5.85
C LEU A 38 6.23 12.78 -7.19
N THR A 39 7.54 12.63 -7.38
CA THR A 39 8.25 12.91 -8.63
C THR A 39 9.16 11.74 -9.00
N GLY A 40 9.68 11.73 -10.25
CA GLY A 40 10.58 10.69 -10.75
C GLY A 40 9.88 9.44 -11.28
N ALA A 41 10.65 8.35 -11.41
CA ALA A 41 10.26 7.13 -12.11
C ALA A 41 9.13 6.35 -11.43
N ALA A 42 8.99 6.45 -10.12
CA ALA A 42 7.99 5.76 -9.32
C ALA A 42 6.86 6.70 -8.82
N ALA A 43 6.71 7.89 -9.40
CA ALA A 43 5.80 8.93 -8.91
C ALA A 43 4.33 8.49 -8.83
N SER A 44 3.89 7.52 -9.65
CA SER A 44 2.53 6.98 -9.58
C SER A 44 2.27 6.33 -8.22
N TYR A 45 3.21 5.58 -7.69
CA TYR A 45 3.04 4.87 -6.42
C TYR A 45 2.85 5.83 -5.24
N GLY A 46 3.77 6.79 -5.05
CA GLY A 46 3.67 7.74 -3.95
C GLY A 46 2.46 8.66 -4.05
N THR A 47 2.06 9.02 -5.28
CA THR A 47 0.82 9.77 -5.51
C THR A 47 -0.39 8.93 -5.07
N SER A 48 -0.46 7.66 -5.44
CA SER A 48 -1.53 6.75 -5.05
C SER A 48 -1.56 6.52 -3.54
N VAL A 49 -0.40 6.32 -2.89
CA VAL A 49 -0.28 6.22 -1.42
C VAL A 49 -0.84 7.45 -0.73
N LYS A 50 -0.41 8.65 -1.16
CA LYS A 50 -0.91 9.91 -0.60
C LYS A 50 -2.42 10.04 -0.75
N GLN A 51 -2.95 9.79 -1.95
CA GLN A 51 -4.38 9.92 -2.25
C GLN A 51 -5.22 8.88 -1.49
N GLY A 52 -4.77 7.64 -1.38
CA GLY A 52 -5.43 6.61 -0.59
C GLY A 52 -5.49 6.96 0.90
N ALA A 53 -4.39 7.48 1.45
CA ALA A 53 -4.35 7.98 2.82
C ALA A 53 -5.29 9.17 3.04
N GLU A 54 -5.38 10.11 2.09
CA GLU A 54 -6.29 11.25 2.17
C GLU A 54 -7.76 10.82 2.19
N ILE A 55 -8.15 9.80 1.39
CA ILE A 55 -9.52 9.24 1.41
C ILE A 55 -9.82 8.62 2.79
N ALA A 56 -8.92 7.78 3.32
CA ALA A 56 -9.11 7.15 4.62
C ALA A 56 -9.24 8.19 5.74
N ILE A 57 -8.36 9.20 5.74
CA ILE A 57 -8.39 10.30 6.71
C ILE A 57 -9.70 11.07 6.63
N GLN A 58 -10.18 11.37 5.43
CA GLN A 58 -11.45 12.07 5.27
C GLN A 58 -12.60 11.23 5.83
N GLU A 59 -12.69 9.94 5.51
CA GLU A 59 -13.73 9.06 6.00
C GLU A 59 -13.71 8.94 7.54
N ILE A 60 -12.53 8.74 8.13
CA ILE A 60 -12.35 8.68 9.59
C ILE A 60 -12.82 9.98 10.23
N ASN A 61 -12.40 11.11 9.67
CA ASN A 61 -12.75 12.42 10.19
C ASN A 61 -14.25 12.73 10.08
N ASP A 62 -14.87 12.37 8.96
CA ASP A 62 -16.32 12.53 8.75
C ASP A 62 -17.15 11.62 9.69
N ALA A 63 -16.61 10.43 10.01
CA ALA A 63 -17.21 9.52 10.99
C ALA A 63 -17.05 9.97 12.46
N GLY A 64 -16.31 11.07 12.71
CA GLY A 64 -16.14 11.63 14.05
C GLY A 64 -14.70 11.58 14.56
N GLY A 65 -13.78 10.89 13.89
CA GLY A 65 -12.38 10.70 14.28
C GLY A 65 -12.11 9.36 14.98
N ALA A 66 -10.91 9.20 15.53
CA ALA A 66 -10.53 8.04 16.34
C ALA A 66 -10.85 8.29 17.82
N GLN A 67 -11.49 7.32 18.47
CA GLN A 67 -11.81 7.41 19.91
C GLN A 67 -10.67 6.81 20.74
N VAL A 68 -9.96 7.64 21.49
CA VAL A 68 -8.80 7.26 22.30
C VAL A 68 -9.10 7.59 23.79
N GLY A 69 -9.52 6.61 24.55
CA GLY A 69 -10.00 6.82 25.91
C GLY A 69 -11.23 7.74 25.93
N GLU A 70 -11.12 8.89 26.61
CA GLU A 70 -12.18 9.90 26.68
C GLU A 70 -12.07 10.97 25.58
N ASP A 71 -10.97 10.98 24.84
CA ASP A 71 -10.64 11.96 23.81
C ASP A 71 -10.98 11.46 22.41
N THR A 72 -11.24 12.41 21.50
CA THR A 72 -11.40 12.14 20.07
C THR A 72 -10.32 12.84 19.27
N TYR A 73 -9.70 12.12 18.35
CA TYR A 73 -8.64 12.64 17.50
C TYR A 73 -9.08 12.68 16.05
N LYS A 74 -8.86 13.82 15.40
CA LYS A 74 -8.92 13.95 13.94
C LYS A 74 -7.54 13.72 13.36
N PHE A 75 -7.49 13.08 12.20
CA PHE A 75 -6.24 12.87 11.48
C PHE A 75 -5.93 14.09 10.59
N GLU A 76 -4.67 14.47 10.56
CA GLU A 76 -4.07 15.35 9.55
C GLU A 76 -2.89 14.64 8.89
N LEU A 77 -2.66 14.88 7.60
CA LEU A 77 -1.55 14.29 6.84
C LEU A 77 -0.51 15.36 6.51
N ALA A 78 0.75 15.07 6.86
CA ALA A 78 1.91 15.75 6.30
C ALA A 78 2.63 14.75 5.38
N PHE A 79 2.77 15.06 4.09
CA PHE A 79 3.36 14.14 3.12
C PHE A 79 4.54 14.78 2.42
N GLU A 80 5.67 14.06 2.32
CA GLU A 80 6.91 14.53 1.69
C GLU A 80 7.32 13.62 0.52
N ASP A 81 7.92 14.24 -0.50
CA ASP A 81 8.46 13.55 -1.68
C ASP A 81 9.83 12.96 -1.37
N ASP A 82 9.98 11.64 -1.52
CA ASP A 82 11.25 10.93 -1.34
C ASP A 82 11.91 10.54 -2.67
N GLU A 83 11.30 10.90 -3.80
CA GLU A 83 11.82 10.62 -5.15
C GLU A 83 12.22 9.14 -5.37
N ALA A 84 11.74 8.21 -4.53
CA ALA A 84 12.14 6.80 -4.45
C ALA A 84 13.66 6.62 -4.30
N THR A 85 14.34 7.47 -3.54
CA THR A 85 15.76 7.37 -3.26
C THR A 85 16.05 7.42 -1.77
N GLU A 86 17.04 6.63 -1.32
CA GLU A 86 17.41 6.51 0.09
C GLU A 86 17.73 7.87 0.74
N ASP A 87 18.59 8.67 0.09
CA ASP A 87 19.00 9.97 0.60
C ASP A 87 17.81 10.95 0.77
N LYS A 88 16.88 10.93 -0.18
CA LYS A 88 15.67 11.77 -0.12
C LYS A 88 14.67 11.26 0.90
N ALA A 89 14.53 9.96 1.04
CA ALA A 89 13.69 9.36 2.06
C ALA A 89 14.12 9.77 3.47
N VAL A 90 15.43 9.74 3.75
CA VAL A 90 15.98 10.24 5.01
C VAL A 90 15.70 11.73 5.21
N GLN A 91 15.82 12.56 4.17
CA GLN A 91 15.50 14.00 4.25
C GLN A 91 14.01 14.23 4.49
N ALA A 92 13.14 13.52 3.78
CA ALA A 92 11.68 13.58 3.92
C ALA A 92 11.26 13.18 5.35
N TYR A 93 11.79 12.07 5.86
CA TYR A 93 11.53 11.60 7.21
C TYR A 93 11.95 12.64 8.27
N ASN A 94 13.16 13.18 8.20
CA ASN A 94 13.63 14.20 9.13
C ASN A 94 12.74 15.46 9.08
N THR A 95 12.30 15.86 7.88
CA THR A 95 11.37 17.00 7.72
C THR A 95 10.02 16.74 8.42
N LEU A 96 9.52 15.50 8.35
CA LEU A 96 8.30 15.09 9.02
C LEU A 96 8.47 15.07 10.54
N MET A 97 9.60 14.57 11.05
CA MET A 97 9.92 14.59 12.47
C MET A 97 10.01 16.03 13.02
N ASP A 98 10.60 16.96 12.26
CA ASP A 98 10.63 18.39 12.63
C ASP A 98 9.23 19.02 12.67
N LYS A 99 8.24 18.47 11.95
CA LYS A 99 6.83 18.88 12.04
C LYS A 99 6.10 18.29 13.24
N GLY A 100 6.70 17.34 13.95
CA GLY A 100 6.14 16.70 15.14
C GLY A 100 5.05 15.68 14.82
N ILE A 101 5.28 14.79 13.84
CA ILE A 101 4.35 13.71 13.51
C ILE A 101 4.18 12.74 14.68
N ASN A 102 2.99 12.15 14.79
CA ASN A 102 2.64 11.16 15.83
C ASN A 102 2.79 9.71 15.36
N GLY A 103 2.89 9.47 14.06
CA GLY A 103 3.10 8.17 13.42
C GLY A 103 3.60 8.38 12.00
N PHE A 104 4.22 7.36 11.41
CA PHE A 104 4.83 7.44 10.08
C PHE A 104 4.27 6.39 9.12
N LEU A 105 3.53 6.81 8.10
CA LEU A 105 3.04 5.99 6.98
C LEU A 105 4.05 6.07 5.83
N GLY A 106 4.94 5.09 5.73
CA GLY A 106 6.00 5.11 4.72
C GLY A 106 7.16 4.17 5.03
N CYS A 107 8.15 4.09 4.15
CA CYS A 107 8.12 4.68 2.82
C CYS A 107 7.37 3.78 1.82
N THR A 108 7.18 4.27 0.60
CA THR A 108 6.44 3.54 -0.45
C THR A 108 7.31 2.47 -1.12
N THR A 109 8.58 2.74 -1.42
CA THR A 109 9.53 1.81 -2.07
C THR A 109 10.47 1.17 -1.06
N SER A 110 10.95 -0.04 -1.35
CA SER A 110 11.74 -0.85 -0.42
C SER A 110 13.07 -0.20 -0.04
N GLY A 111 13.87 0.29 -0.98
CA GLY A 111 15.14 0.95 -0.68
C GLY A 111 14.96 2.19 0.22
N SER A 112 13.97 3.04 -0.08
CA SER A 112 13.59 4.19 0.76
C SER A 112 13.17 3.76 2.16
N CYS A 113 12.38 2.68 2.26
CA CYS A 113 11.87 2.18 3.53
C CYS A 113 12.99 1.65 4.42
N ILE A 114 13.90 0.85 3.87
CA ILE A 114 15.08 0.32 4.58
C ILE A 114 15.94 1.46 5.12
N ALA A 115 16.18 2.50 4.31
CA ALA A 115 16.99 3.65 4.71
C ALA A 115 16.41 4.42 5.91
N VAL A 116 15.07 4.40 6.08
CA VAL A 116 14.38 5.11 7.16
C VAL A 116 14.11 4.23 8.38
N ALA A 117 13.97 2.91 8.21
CA ALA A 117 13.54 1.99 9.26
C ALA A 117 14.36 2.10 10.56
N GLN A 118 15.68 2.16 10.46
CA GLN A 118 16.56 2.32 11.64
C GLN A 118 16.45 3.70 12.31
N LEU A 119 16.12 4.75 11.54
CA LEU A 119 15.92 6.09 12.08
C LEU A 119 14.61 6.17 12.85
N SER A 120 13.53 5.61 12.30
CA SER A 120 12.23 5.55 12.97
C SER A 120 12.29 4.77 14.29
N GLN A 121 13.12 3.71 14.36
CA GLN A 121 13.38 2.97 15.59
C GLN A 121 14.11 3.82 16.64
N GLN A 122 15.14 4.57 16.22
CA GLN A 122 15.88 5.45 17.11
C GLN A 122 14.99 6.55 17.72
N ASP A 123 14.05 7.07 16.93
CA ASP A 123 13.09 8.07 17.37
C ASP A 123 11.90 7.45 18.13
N GLY A 124 11.75 6.12 18.10
CA GLY A 124 10.70 5.37 18.79
C GLY A 124 9.30 5.62 18.23
N ILE A 125 9.18 5.98 16.95
CA ILE A 125 7.90 6.26 16.29
C ILE A 125 7.33 5.01 15.65
N LEU A 126 6.01 4.78 15.76
CA LEU A 126 5.33 3.72 15.00
C LEU A 126 5.44 4.00 13.49
N GLN A 127 6.05 3.07 12.76
CA GLN A 127 6.14 3.08 11.31
C GLN A 127 5.23 1.99 10.72
N ILE A 128 4.42 2.36 9.74
CA ILE A 128 3.66 1.40 8.90
C ILE A 128 3.99 1.71 7.45
N THR A 129 4.68 0.78 6.77
CA THR A 129 4.86 0.90 5.33
C THR A 129 3.64 0.34 4.59
N PRO A 130 3.05 1.09 3.63
CA PRO A 130 1.96 0.55 2.81
C PRO A 130 2.47 -0.52 1.83
N SER A 131 3.65 -0.32 1.23
CA SER A 131 4.11 -1.10 0.09
C SER A 131 5.61 -1.42 0.04
N GLY A 132 6.39 -1.01 1.06
CA GLY A 132 7.78 -1.46 1.19
C GLY A 132 7.83 -2.95 1.54
N SER A 133 8.09 -3.79 0.55
CA SER A 133 7.91 -5.25 0.64
C SER A 133 9.17 -6.02 1.00
N ALA A 134 10.37 -5.44 0.85
CA ALA A 134 11.61 -6.06 1.28
C ALA A 134 11.64 -6.33 2.79
N GLU A 135 12.28 -7.43 3.20
CA GLU A 135 12.33 -7.84 4.61
C GLU A 135 12.93 -6.77 5.52
N GLY A 136 13.95 -6.04 5.05
CA GLY A 136 14.59 -4.95 5.80
C GLY A 136 13.67 -3.76 6.13
N CYS A 137 12.51 -3.65 5.49
CA CYS A 137 11.54 -2.59 5.77
C CYS A 137 10.92 -2.67 7.17
N ILE A 138 10.82 -3.87 7.72
CA ILE A 138 10.21 -4.17 9.03
C ILE A 138 11.16 -4.92 9.96
N GLU A 139 12.47 -4.90 9.70
CA GLU A 139 13.47 -5.49 10.60
C GLU A 139 13.41 -4.88 12.01
N PRO A 140 13.23 -3.55 12.20
CA PRO A 140 13.00 -2.96 13.52
C PRO A 140 11.62 -3.27 14.07
N ASP A 141 11.53 -3.48 15.39
CA ASP A 141 10.32 -3.89 16.11
C ASP A 141 9.20 -2.82 16.21
N ASN A 142 9.50 -1.57 15.80
CA ASN A 142 8.53 -0.48 15.68
C ASN A 142 7.92 -0.37 14.27
N ALA A 143 8.36 -1.20 13.31
CA ALA A 143 7.97 -1.13 11.92
C ALA A 143 7.04 -2.29 11.53
N PHE A 144 5.97 -1.95 10.78
CA PHE A 144 4.95 -2.87 10.33
C PHE A 144 4.69 -2.67 8.82
N ARG A 145 4.13 -3.68 8.16
CA ARG A 145 3.89 -3.67 6.72
C ARG A 145 2.47 -4.10 6.39
N ILE A 146 1.80 -3.34 5.50
CA ILE A 146 0.47 -3.68 4.99
C ILE A 146 0.55 -4.66 3.82
N CYS A 147 1.46 -4.47 2.85
CA CYS A 147 1.64 -5.36 1.70
C CYS A 147 2.20 -6.73 2.14
N PHE A 148 2.24 -7.70 1.23
CA PHE A 148 2.98 -8.95 1.42
C PHE A 148 4.48 -8.75 1.16
N SER A 149 5.33 -9.68 1.60
CA SER A 149 6.78 -9.59 1.47
C SER A 149 7.29 -9.98 0.08
N ASP A 150 8.52 -9.58 -0.23
CA ASP A 150 9.21 -10.03 -1.45
C ASP A 150 9.33 -11.55 -1.53
N PRO A 151 9.74 -12.28 -0.46
CA PRO A 151 9.74 -13.73 -0.48
C PRO A 151 8.36 -14.34 -0.74
N GLU A 152 7.28 -13.82 -0.13
CA GLU A 152 5.93 -14.32 -0.37
C GLU A 152 5.50 -14.14 -1.83
N GLN A 153 5.82 -13.01 -2.46
CA GLN A 153 5.54 -12.76 -3.87
C GLN A 153 6.32 -13.71 -4.77
N GLY A 154 7.63 -13.86 -4.54
CA GLY A 154 8.50 -14.72 -5.33
C GLY A 154 8.03 -16.17 -5.29
N VAL A 155 7.79 -16.71 -4.09
CA VAL A 155 7.29 -18.08 -3.89
C VAL A 155 5.91 -18.25 -4.53
N ALA A 156 4.95 -17.35 -4.27
CA ALA A 156 3.60 -17.47 -4.81
C ALA A 156 3.58 -17.46 -6.33
N MET A 157 4.39 -16.60 -6.97
CA MET A 157 4.48 -16.58 -8.43
C MET A 157 5.16 -17.83 -9.00
N ALA A 158 6.18 -18.38 -8.34
CA ALA A 158 6.80 -19.63 -8.74
C ALA A 158 5.82 -20.82 -8.64
N ASP A 159 5.06 -20.89 -7.54
CA ASP A 159 3.99 -21.87 -7.36
C ASP A 159 2.96 -21.76 -8.48
N TYR A 160 2.50 -20.56 -8.75
CA TYR A 160 1.51 -20.31 -9.78
C TYR A 160 2.02 -20.67 -11.19
N ALA A 161 3.26 -20.27 -11.52
CA ALA A 161 3.88 -20.55 -12.79
C ALA A 161 4.03 -22.05 -13.06
N VAL A 162 4.49 -22.83 -12.06
CA VAL A 162 4.75 -24.26 -12.20
C VAL A 162 3.50 -25.10 -12.02
N ASP A 163 2.74 -24.88 -10.95
CA ASP A 163 1.66 -25.78 -10.55
C ASP A 163 0.34 -25.45 -11.29
N THR A 164 0.11 -24.19 -11.61
CA THR A 164 -1.12 -23.75 -12.28
C THR A 164 -0.94 -23.59 -13.79
N LEU A 165 0.10 -22.86 -14.23
CA LEU A 165 0.35 -22.62 -15.65
C LEU A 165 1.14 -23.76 -16.30
N GLY A 166 1.81 -24.60 -15.52
CA GLY A 166 2.54 -25.78 -16.01
C GLY A 166 3.90 -25.50 -16.65
N TYR A 167 4.43 -24.28 -16.49
CA TYR A 167 5.73 -23.89 -17.04
C TYR A 167 6.87 -24.68 -16.38
N LYS A 168 7.87 -25.04 -17.20
CA LYS A 168 9.06 -25.77 -16.78
C LYS A 168 10.35 -25.01 -17.04
N LYS A 169 10.30 -24.01 -17.91
CA LYS A 169 11.44 -23.21 -18.34
C LYS A 169 11.08 -21.75 -18.36
N ILE A 170 11.66 -20.99 -17.45
CA ILE A 170 11.32 -19.59 -17.25
C ILE A 170 12.60 -18.76 -17.38
N ALA A 171 12.53 -17.65 -18.10
CA ALA A 171 13.56 -16.63 -18.08
C ALA A 171 13.21 -15.55 -17.05
N VAL A 172 14.23 -14.91 -16.49
CA VAL A 172 14.05 -13.80 -15.54
C VAL A 172 14.79 -12.57 -16.06
N LEU A 173 14.18 -11.39 -15.89
CA LEU A 173 14.82 -10.10 -16.14
C LEU A 173 14.58 -9.22 -14.92
N TYR A 174 15.63 -8.86 -14.16
CA TYR A 174 15.51 -8.20 -12.87
C TYR A 174 16.47 -7.02 -12.70
N ASN A 175 16.12 -6.09 -11.81
CA ASN A 175 16.96 -4.95 -11.45
C ASN A 175 17.94 -5.36 -10.35
N VAL A 176 19.22 -5.53 -10.70
CA VAL A 176 20.26 -5.97 -9.76
C VAL A 176 20.64 -4.89 -8.74
N ALA A 177 20.25 -3.63 -8.98
CA ALA A 177 20.55 -2.50 -8.11
C ALA A 177 19.39 -2.11 -7.17
N ASP A 178 18.32 -2.92 -7.13
CA ASP A 178 17.13 -2.65 -6.32
C ASP A 178 16.83 -3.81 -5.37
N GLU A 179 16.77 -3.53 -4.07
CA GLU A 179 16.52 -4.52 -3.01
C GLU A 179 15.18 -5.25 -3.19
N TYR A 180 14.14 -4.56 -3.64
CA TYR A 180 12.85 -5.15 -3.98
C TYR A 180 12.98 -6.21 -5.08
N SER A 181 13.59 -5.83 -6.21
CA SER A 181 13.72 -6.71 -7.37
C SER A 181 14.58 -7.93 -7.08
N THR A 182 15.70 -7.75 -6.35
CA THR A 182 16.62 -8.83 -5.97
C THR A 182 16.00 -9.77 -4.93
N GLY A 183 15.28 -9.26 -3.93
CA GLY A 183 14.63 -10.08 -2.91
C GLY A 183 13.57 -11.02 -3.51
N ILE A 184 12.76 -10.50 -4.43
CA ILE A 184 11.77 -11.31 -5.16
C ILE A 184 12.45 -12.31 -6.09
N TYR A 185 13.48 -11.89 -6.84
CA TYR A 185 14.24 -12.76 -7.74
C TYR A 185 14.83 -13.97 -7.00
N ASP A 186 15.45 -13.75 -5.85
CA ASP A 186 16.08 -14.80 -5.06
C ASP A 186 15.05 -15.83 -4.57
N ALA A 187 13.91 -15.37 -4.06
CA ALA A 187 12.84 -16.25 -3.59
C ALA A 187 12.18 -17.03 -4.74
N PHE A 188 11.91 -16.34 -5.86
CA PHE A 188 11.32 -16.97 -7.05
C PHE A 188 12.22 -18.06 -7.62
N THR A 189 13.51 -17.78 -7.81
CA THR A 189 14.44 -18.74 -8.41
C THR A 189 14.66 -19.95 -7.51
N ALA A 190 14.77 -19.73 -6.20
CA ALA A 190 14.89 -20.83 -5.24
C ALA A 190 13.66 -21.77 -5.28
N GLU A 191 12.45 -21.22 -5.36
CA GLU A 191 11.22 -22.02 -5.42
C GLU A 191 11.06 -22.72 -6.78
N ILE A 192 11.41 -22.08 -7.91
CA ILE A 192 11.45 -22.72 -9.25
C ILE A 192 12.34 -23.96 -9.23
N GLU A 193 13.56 -23.87 -8.64
CA GLU A 193 14.48 -24.98 -8.50
C GLU A 193 13.91 -26.07 -7.59
N ALA A 194 13.31 -25.70 -6.46
CA ALA A 194 12.69 -26.64 -5.51
C ALA A 194 11.55 -27.44 -6.17
N LYS A 195 10.82 -26.84 -7.10
CA LYS A 195 9.76 -27.50 -7.89
C LYS A 195 10.28 -28.31 -9.06
N GLY A 196 11.59 -28.31 -9.33
CA GLY A 196 12.22 -29.04 -10.42
C GLY A 196 11.95 -28.43 -11.80
N ALA A 197 11.58 -27.16 -11.86
CA ALA A 197 11.60 -26.34 -13.05
C ALA A 197 12.96 -25.63 -13.21
N GLU A 198 13.21 -24.96 -14.31
CA GLU A 198 14.51 -24.42 -14.68
C GLU A 198 14.43 -22.91 -14.99
N ILE A 199 15.36 -22.14 -14.44
CA ILE A 199 15.64 -20.79 -14.94
C ILE A 199 16.63 -20.93 -16.10
N VAL A 200 16.13 -20.78 -17.33
CA VAL A 200 16.93 -20.99 -18.54
C VAL A 200 17.79 -19.80 -18.92
N ASP A 201 17.44 -18.61 -18.43
CA ASP A 201 18.22 -17.38 -18.56
C ASP A 201 17.86 -16.41 -17.43
N ALA A 202 18.84 -15.74 -16.87
CA ALA A 202 18.66 -14.71 -15.84
C ALA A 202 19.46 -13.47 -16.23
N GLU A 203 18.78 -12.53 -16.83
CA GLU A 203 19.36 -11.26 -17.27
C GLU A 203 19.10 -10.16 -16.25
N SER A 204 20.03 -9.24 -16.13
CA SER A 204 19.91 -8.12 -15.19
C SER A 204 20.03 -6.77 -15.88
N PHE A 205 19.51 -5.75 -15.20
CA PHE A 205 19.65 -4.34 -15.55
C PHE A 205 19.89 -3.50 -14.29
N ASN A 206 20.15 -2.21 -14.45
CA ASN A 206 20.32 -1.28 -13.34
C ASN A 206 19.22 -0.24 -13.34
N THR A 207 18.91 0.32 -12.17
CA THR A 207 17.97 1.42 -12.02
C THR A 207 18.31 2.56 -12.99
N GLY A 208 17.32 2.97 -13.79
CA GLY A 208 17.47 4.04 -14.78
C GLY A 208 17.88 3.58 -16.17
N ASP A 209 18.12 2.28 -16.39
CA ASP A 209 18.29 1.72 -17.74
C ASP A 209 16.97 1.89 -18.52
N VAL A 210 17.10 2.16 -19.83
CA VAL A 210 15.97 2.37 -20.74
C VAL A 210 16.06 1.53 -22.02
N ASP A 211 17.16 0.81 -22.22
CA ASP A 211 17.41 -0.08 -23.36
C ASP A 211 17.66 -1.50 -22.87
N PHE A 212 16.73 -2.38 -23.17
CA PHE A 212 16.69 -3.78 -22.75
C PHE A 212 16.86 -4.76 -23.93
N ASN A 213 17.18 -4.24 -25.14
CA ASN A 213 17.27 -5.05 -26.35
C ASN A 213 18.30 -6.19 -26.24
N SER A 214 19.41 -5.98 -25.53
CA SER A 214 20.43 -7.01 -25.34
C SER A 214 19.90 -8.18 -24.52
N GLN A 215 19.32 -7.89 -23.36
CA GLN A 215 18.75 -8.89 -22.45
C GLN A 215 17.58 -9.62 -23.10
N LEU A 216 16.66 -8.88 -23.73
CA LEU A 216 15.51 -9.47 -24.44
C LEU A 216 15.94 -10.34 -25.62
N THR A 217 17.04 -9.99 -26.33
CA THR A 217 17.60 -10.82 -27.41
C THR A 217 18.21 -12.10 -26.86
N SER A 218 18.89 -12.06 -25.70
CA SER A 218 19.39 -13.26 -25.02
C SER A 218 18.23 -14.19 -24.68
N ILE A 219 17.23 -13.69 -23.96
CA ILE A 219 16.04 -14.45 -23.55
C ILE A 219 15.31 -15.04 -24.76
N LYS A 220 15.15 -14.27 -25.83
CA LYS A 220 14.51 -14.74 -27.08
C LYS A 220 15.26 -15.90 -27.73
N GLY A 221 16.55 -16.02 -27.49
CA GLY A 221 17.40 -17.13 -27.98
C GLY A 221 17.24 -18.42 -27.19
N THR A 222 16.53 -18.43 -26.09
CA THR A 222 16.32 -19.61 -25.23
C THR A 222 15.04 -20.36 -25.61
N ASP A 223 14.76 -21.43 -24.87
CA ASP A 223 13.51 -22.17 -24.91
C ASP A 223 12.58 -21.84 -23.71
N ALA A 224 12.67 -20.61 -23.18
CA ALA A 224 11.78 -20.12 -22.15
C ALA A 224 10.32 -20.17 -22.59
N GLU A 225 9.44 -20.53 -21.66
CA GLU A 225 7.97 -20.59 -21.83
C GLU A 225 7.28 -19.31 -21.30
N ALA A 226 7.97 -18.57 -20.43
CA ALA A 226 7.53 -17.29 -19.86
C ALA A 226 8.73 -16.43 -19.47
N ILE A 227 8.50 -15.13 -19.26
CA ILE A 227 9.48 -14.20 -18.69
C ILE A 227 8.92 -13.67 -17.37
N TYR A 228 9.65 -13.86 -16.28
CA TYR A 228 9.35 -13.22 -14.99
C TYR A 228 10.13 -11.91 -14.84
N VAL A 229 9.43 -10.82 -14.52
CA VAL A 229 10.05 -9.49 -14.39
C VAL A 229 9.62 -8.86 -13.07
N PRO A 230 10.32 -9.10 -11.95
CA PRO A 230 10.08 -8.43 -10.67
C PRO A 230 10.68 -7.02 -10.70
N ALA A 231 9.94 -6.04 -11.20
CA ALA A 231 10.41 -4.68 -11.38
C ALA A 231 9.25 -3.68 -11.32
N TYR A 232 9.56 -2.37 -11.30
CA TYR A 232 8.57 -1.31 -11.23
C TYR A 232 7.96 -0.97 -12.60
N TYR A 233 6.75 -0.43 -12.61
CA TYR A 233 5.92 -0.19 -13.81
C TYR A 233 6.64 0.56 -14.93
N GLN A 234 7.58 1.46 -14.61
CA GLN A 234 8.27 2.22 -15.64
C GLN A 234 9.24 1.35 -16.43
N ASP A 235 10.00 0.48 -15.77
CA ASP A 235 10.89 -0.48 -16.43
C ASP A 235 10.06 -1.45 -17.27
N ILE A 236 8.95 -1.92 -16.72
CA ILE A 236 8.00 -2.81 -17.40
C ILE A 236 7.49 -2.17 -18.69
N THR A 237 7.17 -0.88 -18.68
CA THR A 237 6.72 -0.14 -19.87
C THR A 237 7.76 -0.19 -20.98
N TYR A 238 9.04 -0.03 -20.65
CA TYR A 238 10.12 -0.12 -21.65
C TYR A 238 10.36 -1.56 -22.09
N ILE A 239 10.40 -2.51 -21.15
CA ILE A 239 10.67 -3.93 -21.42
C ILE A 239 9.59 -4.52 -22.33
N THR A 240 8.31 -4.35 -22.00
CA THR A 240 7.21 -4.94 -22.77
C THR A 240 7.09 -4.33 -24.16
N LYS A 241 7.32 -3.01 -24.27
CA LYS A 241 7.37 -2.33 -25.58
C LYS A 241 8.49 -2.90 -26.45
N GLN A 242 9.72 -3.00 -25.94
CA GLN A 242 10.87 -3.50 -26.69
C GLN A 242 10.74 -4.99 -27.01
N ALA A 243 10.18 -5.79 -26.12
CA ALA A 243 9.87 -7.19 -26.40
C ALA A 243 8.88 -7.32 -27.57
N SER A 244 7.83 -6.49 -27.60
CA SER A 244 6.89 -6.44 -28.73
C SER A 244 7.57 -6.01 -30.03
N GLU A 245 8.43 -4.98 -29.99
CA GLU A 245 9.21 -4.54 -31.18
C GLU A 245 10.16 -5.63 -31.69
N LEU A 246 10.68 -6.49 -30.83
CA LEU A 246 11.48 -7.65 -31.18
C LEU A 246 10.62 -8.83 -31.67
N GLY A 247 9.28 -8.72 -31.61
CA GLY A 247 8.37 -9.82 -31.98
C GLY A 247 8.49 -11.01 -31.04
N MET A 248 8.61 -10.78 -29.73
CA MET A 248 8.54 -11.80 -28.71
C MET A 248 7.07 -12.07 -28.36
N GLU A 249 6.71 -13.37 -28.30
CA GLU A 249 5.36 -13.83 -27.97
C GLU A 249 5.30 -14.54 -26.60
N LEU A 250 6.36 -14.43 -25.79
CA LEU A 250 6.39 -15.03 -24.46
C LEU A 250 5.47 -14.28 -23.49
N PRO A 251 4.67 -14.99 -22.68
CA PRO A 251 3.87 -14.36 -21.63
C PRO A 251 4.77 -13.77 -20.55
N PHE A 252 4.31 -12.64 -20.00
CA PHE A 252 4.97 -11.96 -18.88
C PHE A 252 4.32 -12.34 -17.55
N LEU A 253 5.16 -12.65 -16.58
CA LEU A 253 4.83 -12.78 -15.17
C LEU A 253 5.48 -11.62 -14.42
N GLY A 254 4.82 -11.08 -13.41
CA GLY A 254 5.28 -9.91 -12.66
C GLY A 254 5.03 -9.99 -11.18
N SER A 255 5.52 -9.00 -10.47
CA SER A 255 5.31 -8.73 -9.06
C SER A 255 4.35 -7.54 -8.89
N ASP A 256 4.05 -7.14 -7.66
CA ASP A 256 3.12 -6.05 -7.37
C ASP A 256 3.53 -4.70 -7.96
N GLY A 257 4.83 -4.48 -8.20
CA GLY A 257 5.35 -3.31 -8.91
C GLY A 257 4.85 -3.15 -10.36
N TRP A 258 4.12 -4.12 -10.92
CA TRP A 258 3.46 -3.97 -12.22
C TRP A 258 2.19 -3.11 -12.14
N ASP A 259 1.60 -2.97 -10.95
CA ASP A 259 0.39 -2.13 -10.82
C ASP A 259 0.72 -0.67 -11.13
N GLY A 260 -0.10 -0.07 -11.96
CA GLY A 260 0.15 1.24 -12.56
C GLY A 260 0.67 1.19 -14.00
N VAL A 261 1.09 0.02 -14.53
CA VAL A 261 1.63 -0.09 -15.90
C VAL A 261 0.64 0.38 -16.97
N LEU A 262 -0.66 0.18 -16.77
CA LEU A 262 -1.70 0.66 -17.69
C LEU A 262 -1.78 2.18 -17.81
N LYS A 263 -1.24 2.93 -16.83
CA LYS A 263 -1.16 4.40 -16.87
C LYS A 263 -0.01 4.89 -17.76
N THR A 264 0.97 4.03 -18.07
CA THR A 264 2.22 4.42 -18.75
C THR A 264 2.43 3.79 -20.10
N VAL A 265 1.92 2.58 -20.35
CA VAL A 265 2.01 1.96 -21.67
C VAL A 265 1.20 2.74 -22.70
N THR A 266 1.80 2.99 -23.87
CA THR A 266 1.12 3.66 -24.98
C THR A 266 0.23 2.72 -25.78
N ASP A 267 0.52 1.42 -25.71
CA ASP A 267 -0.26 0.35 -26.34
C ASP A 267 -0.54 -0.74 -25.29
N PRO A 268 -1.77 -0.81 -24.75
CA PRO A 268 -2.13 -1.83 -23.76
C PRO A 268 -1.94 -3.28 -24.26
N ALA A 269 -1.90 -3.51 -25.56
CA ALA A 269 -1.65 -4.85 -26.11
C ALA A 269 -0.27 -5.40 -25.71
N THR A 270 0.69 -4.55 -25.37
CA THR A 270 2.04 -4.99 -24.94
C THR A 270 2.05 -5.67 -23.57
N VAL A 271 1.00 -5.45 -22.76
CA VAL A 271 0.83 -6.03 -21.42
C VAL A 271 -0.44 -6.90 -21.31
N GLU A 272 -1.16 -7.10 -22.41
CA GLU A 272 -2.36 -7.94 -22.43
C GLU A 272 -2.02 -9.38 -22.05
N GLY A 273 -2.77 -9.96 -21.11
CA GLY A 273 -2.55 -11.32 -20.63
C GLY A 273 -1.36 -11.50 -19.68
N CYS A 274 -0.63 -10.43 -19.31
CA CYS A 274 0.36 -10.52 -18.24
C CYS A 274 -0.33 -10.90 -16.91
N ILE A 275 0.41 -11.56 -16.01
CA ILE A 275 -0.08 -11.94 -14.68
C ILE A 275 0.92 -11.44 -13.65
N PHE A 276 0.44 -10.74 -12.63
CA PHE A 276 1.27 -10.22 -11.56
C PHE A 276 0.58 -10.33 -10.20
N THR A 277 1.36 -10.28 -9.12
CA THR A 277 0.83 -10.32 -7.76
C THR A 277 0.23 -8.97 -7.37
N SER A 278 -0.96 -8.96 -6.77
CA SER A 278 -1.57 -7.76 -6.21
C SER A 278 -2.62 -8.12 -5.15
N PRO A 279 -2.65 -7.44 -3.99
CA PRO A 279 -3.67 -7.68 -2.97
C PRO A 279 -5.02 -7.05 -3.32
N PHE A 280 -5.06 -6.17 -4.33
CA PHE A 280 -6.22 -5.35 -4.66
C PHE A 280 -6.53 -5.39 -6.16
N CYS A 281 -7.82 -5.32 -6.48
CA CYS A 281 -8.30 -5.13 -7.85
C CYS A 281 -9.56 -4.26 -7.81
N ALA A 282 -9.51 -3.08 -8.46
CA ALA A 282 -10.61 -2.11 -8.46
C ALA A 282 -11.90 -2.59 -9.13
N SER A 283 -11.85 -3.67 -9.91
CA SER A 283 -13.00 -4.24 -10.63
C SER A 283 -13.84 -5.23 -9.81
N VAL A 284 -13.46 -5.49 -8.55
CA VAL A 284 -14.17 -6.46 -7.70
C VAL A 284 -15.50 -5.89 -7.23
N ASP A 285 -16.55 -6.73 -7.30
CA ASP A 285 -17.91 -6.40 -6.80
C ASP A 285 -18.00 -6.69 -5.28
N ASP A 286 -17.20 -5.96 -4.52
CA ASP A 286 -17.24 -5.90 -3.06
C ASP A 286 -17.67 -4.49 -2.64
N GLU A 287 -18.60 -4.38 -1.70
CA GLU A 287 -19.21 -3.09 -1.31
C GLU A 287 -18.16 -2.07 -0.83
N LYS A 288 -17.14 -2.50 -0.08
CA LYS A 288 -16.07 -1.66 0.40
C LYS A 288 -15.19 -1.17 -0.75
N VAL A 289 -14.80 -2.09 -1.64
CA VAL A 289 -13.98 -1.77 -2.82
C VAL A 289 -14.74 -0.80 -3.73
N VAL A 290 -16.02 -1.08 -4.01
CA VAL A 290 -16.89 -0.20 -4.84
C VAL A 290 -17.00 1.20 -4.24
N ASN A 291 -17.17 1.33 -2.92
CA ASN A 291 -17.26 2.61 -2.24
C ASN A 291 -15.93 3.37 -2.29
N PHE A 292 -14.82 2.69 -2.02
CA PHE A 292 -13.47 3.27 -2.10
C PHE A 292 -13.14 3.74 -3.52
N VAL A 293 -13.36 2.89 -4.54
CA VAL A 293 -13.15 3.23 -5.95
C VAL A 293 -13.97 4.46 -6.33
N LYS A 294 -15.23 4.51 -5.90
CA LYS A 294 -16.09 5.66 -6.16
C LYS A 294 -15.55 6.94 -5.49
N ALA A 295 -15.19 6.88 -4.21
CA ALA A 295 -14.65 8.03 -3.48
C ALA A 295 -13.37 8.55 -4.13
N TYR A 296 -12.49 7.64 -4.52
CA TYR A 296 -11.23 7.96 -5.19
C TYR A 296 -11.47 8.61 -6.57
N GLN A 297 -12.37 8.05 -7.38
CA GLN A 297 -12.74 8.62 -8.68
C GLN A 297 -13.41 9.99 -8.56
N ASP A 298 -14.28 10.18 -7.57
CA ASP A 298 -14.94 11.46 -7.31
C ASP A 298 -13.91 12.54 -6.89
N ALA A 299 -12.87 12.17 -6.16
CA ALA A 299 -11.84 13.09 -5.67
C ALA A 299 -10.76 13.40 -6.72
N TYR A 300 -10.29 12.40 -7.46
CA TYR A 300 -9.09 12.51 -8.29
C TYR A 300 -9.33 12.24 -9.78
N GLY A 301 -10.49 11.72 -10.16
CA GLY A 301 -10.84 11.44 -11.56
C GLY A 301 -10.15 10.19 -12.15
N GLU A 302 -9.52 9.37 -11.31
CA GLU A 302 -8.74 8.19 -11.68
C GLU A 302 -9.26 6.94 -10.96
N THR A 303 -8.90 5.75 -11.45
CA THR A 303 -9.14 4.49 -10.76
C THR A 303 -7.99 4.20 -9.81
N PRO A 304 -8.26 3.86 -8.53
CA PRO A 304 -7.21 3.53 -7.58
C PRO A 304 -6.50 2.23 -7.94
N ASP A 305 -5.23 2.15 -7.58
CA ASP A 305 -4.39 0.96 -7.63
C ASP A 305 -4.19 0.38 -6.23
N GLN A 306 -3.41 -0.71 -6.11
CA GLN A 306 -3.12 -1.34 -4.82
C GLN A 306 -2.42 -0.40 -3.84
N PHE A 307 -1.55 0.49 -4.31
CA PHE A 307 -0.80 1.43 -3.45
C PHE A 307 -1.72 2.38 -2.71
N ALA A 308 -2.79 2.83 -3.38
CA ALA A 308 -3.84 3.62 -2.75
C ALA A 308 -4.63 2.80 -1.71
N ALA A 309 -4.94 1.52 -2.03
CA ALA A 309 -5.67 0.64 -1.13
C ALA A 309 -4.82 0.24 0.10
N ASP A 310 -3.55 -0.08 -0.08
CA ASP A 310 -2.64 -0.39 1.03
C ASP A 310 -2.43 0.81 1.97
N ALA A 311 -2.33 2.03 1.42
CA ALA A 311 -2.23 3.24 2.23
C ALA A 311 -3.52 3.53 3.00
N TYR A 312 -4.68 3.33 2.37
CA TYR A 312 -5.98 3.42 3.03
C TYR A 312 -6.04 2.47 4.24
N ASP A 313 -5.68 1.20 4.04
CA ASP A 313 -5.63 0.19 5.10
C ASP A 313 -4.61 0.55 6.18
N GLY A 314 -3.47 1.14 5.81
CA GLY A 314 -2.45 1.62 6.73
C GLY A 314 -2.96 2.71 7.68
N VAL A 315 -3.74 3.67 7.17
CA VAL A 315 -4.37 4.71 8.02
C VAL A 315 -5.38 4.09 8.99
N TYR A 316 -6.17 3.12 8.54
CA TYR A 316 -7.08 2.38 9.42
C TYR A 316 -6.34 1.52 10.46
N ALA A 317 -5.14 1.03 10.13
CA ALA A 317 -4.29 0.33 11.10
C ALA A 317 -3.78 1.29 12.20
N PHE A 318 -3.36 2.53 11.85
CA PHE A 318 -3.06 3.55 12.85
C PHE A 318 -4.26 3.84 13.76
N LYS A 319 -5.45 4.05 13.16
CA LYS A 319 -6.68 4.26 13.93
C LYS A 319 -6.94 3.11 14.90
N ALA A 320 -6.86 1.87 14.42
CA ALA A 320 -7.10 0.69 15.25
C ALA A 320 -6.06 0.55 16.37
N ALA A 321 -4.77 0.85 16.10
CA ALA A 321 -3.72 0.82 17.10
C ALA A 321 -3.93 1.86 18.20
N MET A 322 -4.33 3.11 17.86
CA MET A 322 -4.67 4.16 18.81
C MET A 322 -5.85 3.76 19.70
N GLU A 323 -6.90 3.20 19.11
CA GLU A 323 -8.11 2.79 19.84
C GLU A 323 -7.86 1.59 20.76
N GLU A 324 -7.08 0.59 20.30
CA GLU A 324 -6.68 -0.57 21.13
C GLU A 324 -5.74 -0.16 22.26
N ALA A 325 -4.77 0.71 21.98
CA ALA A 325 -3.85 1.23 22.98
C ALA A 325 -4.53 2.17 24.01
N GLY A 326 -5.61 2.84 23.59
CA GLY A 326 -6.19 3.96 24.37
C GLY A 326 -5.22 5.14 24.52
N SER A 327 -4.28 5.30 23.58
CA SER A 327 -3.16 6.23 23.61
C SER A 327 -2.72 6.61 22.20
N ILE A 328 -2.09 7.78 22.04
CA ILE A 328 -1.40 8.19 20.81
C ILE A 328 0.13 8.11 20.92
N GLU A 329 0.63 7.68 22.08
CA GLU A 329 2.06 7.47 22.26
C GLU A 329 2.52 6.27 21.43
N SER A 330 3.58 6.46 20.63
CA SER A 330 4.06 5.44 19.71
C SER A 330 4.36 4.10 20.37
N ALA A 331 4.96 4.10 21.56
CA ALA A 331 5.27 2.87 22.28
C ALA A 331 4.01 2.04 22.61
N ASP A 332 2.92 2.70 23.02
CA ASP A 332 1.65 2.04 23.32
C ASP A 332 0.98 1.50 22.03
N MET A 333 1.05 2.29 20.95
CA MET A 333 0.53 1.87 19.65
C MET A 333 1.32 0.68 19.06
N ILE A 334 2.65 0.66 19.16
CA ILE A 334 3.51 -0.47 18.75
C ILE A 334 3.10 -1.74 19.50
N ASP A 335 2.91 -1.66 20.81
CA ASP A 335 2.46 -2.80 21.63
C ASP A 335 1.04 -3.29 21.28
N ALA A 336 0.22 -2.43 20.66
CA ALA A 336 -1.12 -2.75 20.23
C ALA A 336 -1.17 -3.43 18.85
N MET A 337 -0.19 -3.22 17.98
CA MET A 337 -0.23 -3.64 16.57
C MET A 337 -0.53 -5.13 16.37
N THR A 338 0.04 -6.02 17.17
CA THR A 338 -0.23 -7.47 17.05
C THR A 338 -1.58 -7.91 17.63
N LYS A 339 -2.35 -6.98 18.19
CA LYS A 339 -3.68 -7.24 18.79
C LYS A 339 -4.82 -6.69 17.94
N ILE A 340 -4.52 -5.79 17.01
CA ILE A 340 -5.55 -5.18 16.16
C ILE A 340 -6.00 -6.11 15.04
N SER A 341 -7.20 -5.84 14.54
CA SER A 341 -7.79 -6.49 13.38
C SER A 341 -8.50 -5.42 12.55
N VAL A 342 -8.04 -5.21 11.34
CA VAL A 342 -8.56 -4.18 10.44
C VAL A 342 -9.38 -4.83 9.34
N SER A 343 -10.59 -4.33 9.12
CA SER A 343 -11.39 -4.70 7.95
C SER A 343 -10.97 -3.83 6.77
N GLY A 344 -10.01 -4.31 5.99
CA GLY A 344 -9.34 -3.56 4.93
C GLY A 344 -9.90 -3.78 3.53
N LEU A 345 -9.27 -3.13 2.57
CA LEU A 345 -9.50 -3.29 1.12
C LEU A 345 -8.62 -4.40 0.53
N THR A 346 -7.42 -4.56 1.07
CA THR A 346 -6.40 -5.50 0.59
C THR A 346 -6.42 -6.82 1.36
N GLY A 347 -7.18 -6.89 2.44
CA GLY A 347 -7.42 -8.06 3.27
C GLY A 347 -8.58 -7.83 4.25
N ASP A 348 -9.33 -8.86 4.59
CA ASP A 348 -10.42 -8.77 5.58
C ASP A 348 -10.56 -10.08 6.36
N PRO A 349 -10.06 -10.13 7.61
CA PRO A 349 -9.35 -9.08 8.31
C PRO A 349 -7.85 -9.00 7.94
N ILE A 350 -7.24 -7.82 8.14
CA ILE A 350 -5.79 -7.64 8.21
C ILE A 350 -5.39 -7.72 9.68
N THR A 351 -4.47 -8.61 9.99
CA THR A 351 -3.82 -8.74 11.31
C THR A 351 -2.31 -8.74 11.11
N PHE A 352 -1.56 -8.47 12.17
CA PHE A 352 -0.10 -8.42 12.11
C PHE A 352 0.50 -9.52 12.98
N ASP A 353 1.50 -10.20 12.45
CA ASP A 353 2.26 -11.17 13.22
C ASP A 353 3.37 -10.51 14.08
N ALA A 354 4.13 -11.34 14.79
CA ALA A 354 5.19 -10.86 15.67
C ALA A 354 6.41 -10.26 14.93
N SER A 355 6.51 -10.48 13.62
CA SER A 355 7.54 -9.84 12.78
C SER A 355 7.12 -8.47 12.25
N GLY A 356 5.87 -8.06 12.48
CA GLY A 356 5.30 -6.84 11.92
C GLY A 356 4.69 -7.00 10.52
N ALA A 357 4.67 -8.21 9.97
CA ALA A 357 4.07 -8.49 8.67
C ALA A 357 2.55 -8.62 8.77
N ALA A 358 1.82 -8.08 7.78
CA ALA A 358 0.41 -8.36 7.64
C ALA A 358 0.18 -9.81 7.22
N VAL A 359 -0.80 -10.47 7.86
CA VAL A 359 -1.20 -11.84 7.50
C VAL A 359 -2.30 -11.76 6.45
N LYS A 360 -1.95 -12.04 5.21
CA LYS A 360 -2.88 -12.05 4.07
C LYS A 360 -2.39 -12.94 2.92
N ASP A 361 -3.31 -13.39 2.08
CA ASP A 361 -2.97 -14.21 0.92
C ASP A 361 -2.48 -13.35 -0.26
N VAL A 362 -1.50 -13.85 -1.00
CA VAL A 362 -1.08 -13.28 -2.28
C VAL A 362 -2.13 -13.62 -3.35
N LYS A 363 -2.62 -12.62 -4.07
CA LYS A 363 -3.56 -12.78 -5.18
C LYS A 363 -2.89 -12.44 -6.51
N PHE A 364 -3.51 -12.85 -7.60
CA PHE A 364 -3.01 -12.61 -8.94
C PHE A 364 -3.99 -11.77 -9.76
N VAL A 365 -3.44 -10.78 -10.43
CA VAL A 365 -4.16 -9.89 -11.35
C VAL A 365 -3.62 -10.09 -12.75
N THR A 366 -4.50 -10.00 -13.74
CA THR A 366 -4.14 -10.00 -15.16
C THR A 366 -4.67 -8.75 -15.85
N VAL A 367 -4.08 -8.39 -16.97
CA VAL A 367 -4.65 -7.39 -17.89
C VAL A 367 -5.50 -8.11 -18.93
N LYS A 368 -6.78 -7.73 -18.98
CA LYS A 368 -7.75 -8.25 -19.95
C LYS A 368 -8.56 -7.11 -20.55
N ASP A 369 -8.55 -7.02 -21.86
CA ASP A 369 -9.22 -5.92 -22.60
C ASP A 369 -8.75 -4.53 -22.11
N GLY A 370 -7.46 -4.40 -21.74
CA GLY A 370 -6.86 -3.17 -21.22
C GLY A 370 -7.32 -2.79 -19.80
N GLN A 371 -7.82 -3.73 -19.02
CA GLN A 371 -8.25 -3.52 -17.63
C GLN A 371 -7.67 -4.59 -16.70
N TYR A 372 -7.47 -4.22 -15.43
CA TYR A 372 -7.08 -5.18 -14.39
C TYR A 372 -8.27 -6.03 -13.94
N THR A 373 -8.06 -7.32 -13.82
CA THR A 373 -9.02 -8.28 -13.28
C THR A 373 -8.30 -9.37 -12.50
N TYR A 374 -8.92 -9.93 -11.46
CA TYR A 374 -8.34 -11.11 -10.82
C TYR A 374 -8.31 -12.29 -11.80
N VAL A 375 -7.26 -13.09 -11.67
CA VAL A 375 -7.17 -14.37 -12.38
C VAL A 375 -8.17 -15.35 -11.75
N GLU A 376 -8.96 -16.03 -12.59
CA GLU A 376 -9.97 -17.02 -12.17
C GLU A 376 -9.34 -18.37 -11.78
#